data_bbfc97394a38f8ef75d7490d6a76fc6b
#
_entry.id   bbfc97394a38f8ef75d7490d6a76fc6b
#
_cell.length_a   1.000
_cell.length_b   1.000
_cell.length_c   1.000
_cell.angle_alpha   90.00
_cell.angle_beta   90.00
_cell.angle_gamma   90.00
#
_symmetry.space_group_name_H-M   'P 1'
#
loop_
_entity.id
_entity.type
_entity.pdbx_description
1 polymer ?
#
loop_
_entity_poly.entity_id
_entity_poly.type
_entity_poly.pdbx_seq_one_letter_code
_entity_poly.pdbx_strand_id
1 'polypeptide(L)'
;CVRNDIYNGTDIILPKYRGKIEFQKFLDKEEEINPKYFIKDDTLNVLESWDKMVKQFEIGEKISPTIMMNDAFKLYTELEFNSFPKWKQDYITKNKPLIQKYRPQFLEWYNNHLSILQKREIYGKLEWQTGAIKDNDSIFNHFIQIRQSGIRVKKGHYFPTLVAISQIPIYGKEKRYITPRECARLQSFPETFKLSPDDKKSYKQLGNSVNVHNVYTVISSTLKNYMVV
;
A
#
# COMPACT_ATOMS: atom_id res chain seq x y z
N CYS A 1 17.72 -15.66 -1.57
CA CYS A 1 18.66 -16.15 -0.56
C CYS A 1 19.89 -16.74 -1.28
N VAL A 2 21.01 -16.05 -1.21
CA VAL A 2 22.31 -16.60 -1.65
C VAL A 2 22.82 -17.47 -0.52
N ARG A 3 23.11 -18.72 -0.80
CA ARG A 3 23.74 -19.61 0.20
C ARG A 3 25.14 -19.09 0.51
N ASN A 4 25.38 -18.71 1.75
CA ASN A 4 26.67 -18.20 2.24
C ASN A 4 27.83 -19.20 2.16
N ASP A 5 27.55 -20.46 1.83
CA ASP A 5 28.50 -21.56 1.78
C ASP A 5 29.20 -21.74 0.42
N ILE A 6 28.80 -20.95 -0.61
CA ILE A 6 29.37 -21.06 -1.97
C ILE A 6 30.20 -19.84 -2.39
N TYR A 7 30.12 -18.73 -1.66
CA TYR A 7 30.80 -17.49 -2.01
C TYR A 7 31.63 -16.96 -0.85
N ASN A 8 32.97 -17.04 -0.96
CA ASN A 8 33.85 -16.19 -0.19
C ASN A 8 33.52 -14.74 -0.54
N GLY A 9 32.83 -14.08 0.40
CA GLY A 9 32.14 -12.83 0.23
C GLY A 9 32.90 -11.75 -0.51
N THR A 10 32.51 -11.53 -1.74
CA THR A 10 32.60 -10.19 -2.33
C THR A 10 31.26 -9.51 -2.00
N ASP A 11 31.30 -8.60 -1.05
CA ASP A 11 30.15 -7.77 -0.72
C ASP A 11 29.67 -7.03 -1.97
N ILE A 12 28.52 -7.42 -2.50
CA ILE A 12 27.84 -6.62 -3.52
C ILE A 12 27.41 -5.33 -2.82
N ILE A 13 28.23 -4.30 -2.93
CA ILE A 13 27.89 -2.98 -2.41
C ILE A 13 26.82 -2.40 -3.31
N LEU A 14 25.56 -2.71 -3.00
CA LEU A 14 24.45 -1.98 -3.59
C LEU A 14 24.51 -0.54 -3.08
N PRO A 15 24.40 0.46 -3.97
CA PRO A 15 24.38 1.86 -3.56
C PRO A 15 23.26 2.04 -2.54
N LYS A 16 23.63 2.45 -1.31
CA LYS A 16 22.64 2.78 -0.27
C LYS A 16 21.90 4.04 -0.71
N TYR A 17 20.76 3.85 -1.36
CA TYR A 17 19.89 4.96 -1.71
C TYR A 17 19.30 5.55 -0.42
N ARG A 18 19.90 6.62 0.08
CA ARG A 18 19.47 7.34 1.30
C ARG A 18 18.59 8.56 1.00
N GLY A 19 18.22 8.77 -0.25
CA GLY A 19 17.42 9.91 -0.66
C GLY A 19 15.91 9.65 -0.58
N LYS A 20 15.14 10.74 -0.40
CA LYS A 20 13.68 10.70 -0.64
C LYS A 20 13.48 10.55 -2.14
N ILE A 21 12.65 9.59 -2.55
CA ILE A 21 12.28 9.45 -3.97
C ILE A 21 11.35 10.61 -4.33
N GLU A 22 11.74 11.39 -5.32
CA GLU A 22 10.89 12.42 -5.93
C GLU A 22 9.99 11.75 -6.95
N PHE A 23 8.83 11.29 -6.50
CA PHE A 23 7.89 10.53 -7.34
C PHE A 23 7.41 11.32 -8.56
N GLN A 24 7.31 12.63 -8.47
CA GLN A 24 6.89 13.49 -9.56
C GLN A 24 7.67 13.27 -10.86
N LYS A 25 8.93 12.85 -10.77
CA LYS A 25 9.78 12.54 -11.96
C LYS A 25 9.30 11.33 -12.75
N PHE A 26 8.49 10.47 -12.15
CA PHE A 26 7.99 9.24 -12.75
C PHE A 26 6.52 9.34 -13.16
N LEU A 27 5.84 10.41 -12.73
CA LEU A 27 4.42 10.62 -12.98
C LEU A 27 4.21 11.41 -14.27
N ASP A 28 3.12 11.11 -14.95
CA ASP A 28 2.60 11.95 -16.02
C ASP A 28 2.00 13.22 -15.41
N LYS A 29 1.85 14.27 -16.21
CA LYS A 29 1.15 15.47 -15.76
C LYS A 29 -0.32 15.18 -15.59
N GLU A 30 -0.94 15.75 -14.56
CA GLU A 30 -2.33 15.47 -14.20
C GLU A 30 -3.29 15.71 -15.37
N GLU A 31 -3.07 16.77 -16.13
CA GLU A 31 -3.87 17.13 -17.31
C GLU A 31 -3.76 16.13 -18.47
N GLU A 32 -2.73 15.28 -18.48
CA GLU A 32 -2.50 14.25 -19.51
C GLU A 32 -3.11 12.89 -19.08
N ILE A 33 -3.60 12.78 -17.83
CA ILE A 33 -4.11 11.53 -17.29
C ILE A 33 -5.51 11.22 -17.81
N ASN A 34 -5.66 10.03 -18.38
CA ASN A 34 -6.97 9.56 -18.80
C ASN A 34 -7.93 9.47 -17.58
N PRO A 35 -9.15 10.04 -17.67
CA PRO A 35 -10.13 10.04 -16.58
C PRO A 35 -10.44 8.66 -15.97
N LYS A 36 -10.25 7.58 -16.70
CA LYS A 36 -10.45 6.20 -16.20
C LYS A 36 -9.58 5.83 -14.99
N TYR A 37 -8.47 6.55 -14.77
CA TYR A 37 -7.55 6.29 -13.66
C TYR A 37 -7.94 7.00 -12.37
N PHE A 38 -8.81 7.99 -12.41
CA PHE A 38 -9.29 8.62 -11.18
C PHE A 38 -10.17 7.68 -10.37
N ILE A 39 -10.09 7.77 -9.06
CA ILE A 39 -10.91 6.94 -8.17
C ILE A 39 -12.37 7.35 -8.26
N LYS A 40 -13.27 6.37 -8.19
CA LYS A 40 -14.72 6.60 -8.27
C LYS A 40 -15.23 7.22 -6.96
N ASP A 41 -16.33 7.94 -7.05
CA ASP A 41 -16.96 8.67 -5.94
C ASP A 41 -17.18 7.80 -4.69
N ASP A 42 -17.70 6.58 -4.85
CA ASP A 42 -17.89 5.66 -3.73
C ASP A 42 -16.58 5.37 -2.97
N THR A 43 -15.50 5.16 -3.73
CA THR A 43 -14.17 4.92 -3.15
C THR A 43 -13.61 6.18 -2.51
N LEU A 44 -13.78 7.32 -3.19
CA LEU A 44 -13.34 8.62 -2.70
C LEU A 44 -14.03 8.97 -1.38
N ASN A 45 -15.34 8.84 -1.31
CA ASN A 45 -16.13 9.11 -0.12
C ASN A 45 -15.68 8.27 1.08
N VAL A 46 -15.39 6.99 0.87
CA VAL A 46 -14.86 6.12 1.92
C VAL A 46 -13.47 6.59 2.38
N LEU A 47 -12.58 6.91 1.46
CA LEU A 47 -11.24 7.35 1.80
C LEU A 47 -11.24 8.71 2.51
N GLU A 48 -12.07 9.65 2.09
CA GLU A 48 -12.21 10.96 2.73
C GLU A 48 -12.81 10.85 4.14
N SER A 49 -13.78 9.96 4.32
CA SER A 49 -14.35 9.71 5.63
C SER A 49 -13.37 9.01 6.58
N TRP A 50 -12.54 8.09 6.08
CA TRP A 50 -11.42 7.53 6.83
C TRP A 50 -10.42 8.61 7.23
N ASP A 51 -10.05 9.51 6.31
CA ASP A 51 -9.14 10.60 6.58
C ASP A 51 -9.65 11.54 7.68
N LYS A 52 -10.95 11.92 7.61
CA LYS A 52 -11.60 12.73 8.65
C LYS A 52 -11.60 12.04 10.01
N MET A 53 -11.87 10.75 10.04
CA MET A 53 -11.92 10.00 11.30
C MET A 53 -10.53 9.89 11.94
N VAL A 54 -9.49 9.53 11.18
CA VAL A 54 -8.15 9.36 11.74
C VAL A 54 -7.52 10.67 12.20
N LYS A 55 -7.93 11.81 11.63
CA LYS A 55 -7.51 13.15 12.08
C LYS A 55 -8.03 13.53 13.47
N GLN A 56 -9.01 12.82 13.98
CA GLN A 56 -9.52 12.99 15.35
C GLN A 56 -8.72 12.19 16.38
N PHE A 57 -7.77 11.37 15.93
CA PHE A 57 -6.94 10.58 16.83
C PHE A 57 -5.76 11.42 17.34
N GLU A 58 -5.32 11.11 18.56
CA GLU A 58 -4.13 11.76 19.12
C GLU A 58 -2.88 11.51 18.29
N ILE A 59 -2.01 12.50 18.27
CA ILE A 59 -0.71 12.39 17.62
C ILE A 59 0.07 11.21 18.21
N GLY A 60 0.53 10.31 17.34
CA GLY A 60 1.28 9.14 17.77
C GLY A 60 0.48 7.84 17.71
N GLU A 61 -0.83 7.89 17.53
CA GLU A 61 -1.65 6.69 17.35
C GLU A 61 -1.29 5.94 16.08
N LYS A 62 -1.48 4.62 16.11
CA LYS A 62 -1.19 3.71 14.98
C LYS A 62 -2.37 2.81 14.72
N ILE A 63 -2.60 2.54 13.44
CA ILE A 63 -3.52 1.47 13.01
C ILE A 63 -2.68 0.33 12.41
N SER A 64 -2.25 -0.57 13.26
CA SER A 64 -1.48 -1.76 12.90
C SER A 64 -1.59 -2.81 14.00
N PRO A 65 -2.13 -3.97 13.71
CA PRO A 65 -2.59 -4.51 12.43
C PRO A 65 -3.88 -3.86 11.91
N THR A 66 -4.38 -4.37 10.76
CA THR A 66 -5.64 -3.90 10.16
C THR A 66 -6.81 -3.93 11.15
N ILE A 67 -7.53 -2.81 11.29
CA ILE A 67 -8.83 -2.79 11.97
C ILE A 67 -9.87 -3.39 11.03
N MET A 68 -10.72 -4.25 11.58
CA MET A 68 -11.88 -4.83 10.90
C MET A 68 -13.16 -4.26 11.52
N MET A 69 -13.74 -3.24 10.86
CA MET A 69 -14.87 -2.50 11.44
C MET A 69 -16.09 -3.36 11.68
N ASN A 70 -16.35 -4.36 10.84
CA ASN A 70 -17.45 -5.29 11.05
C ASN A 70 -17.31 -6.15 12.31
N ASP A 71 -16.10 -6.31 12.82
CA ASP A 71 -15.79 -7.05 14.04
C ASP A 71 -15.54 -6.13 15.25
N ALA A 72 -15.26 -4.85 15.01
CA ALA A 72 -14.76 -3.90 16.02
C ALA A 72 -15.71 -3.71 17.22
N PHE A 73 -17.03 -3.86 17.01
CA PHE A 73 -18.06 -3.64 18.04
C PHE A 73 -18.76 -4.92 18.48
N LYS A 74 -18.41 -6.06 17.92
CA LYS A 74 -19.01 -7.33 18.29
C LYS A 74 -18.46 -7.80 19.63
N LEU A 75 -19.37 -8.26 20.47
CA LEU A 75 -19.04 -9.03 21.65
C LEU A 75 -19.06 -10.51 21.26
N TYR A 76 -17.91 -11.14 21.36
CA TYR A 76 -17.77 -12.56 21.12
C TYR A 76 -17.78 -13.32 22.43
N THR A 77 -18.47 -14.45 22.48
CA THR A 77 -18.27 -15.45 23.53
C THR A 77 -16.86 -16.01 23.44
N GLU A 78 -16.35 -16.57 24.53
CA GLU A 78 -15.03 -17.22 24.53
C GLU A 78 -14.93 -18.33 23.48
N LEU A 79 -16.00 -19.10 23.30
CA LEU A 79 -16.06 -20.17 22.30
C LEU A 79 -15.95 -19.62 20.87
N GLU A 80 -16.73 -18.58 20.55
CA GLU A 80 -16.67 -17.91 19.24
C GLU A 80 -15.28 -17.31 18.97
N PHE A 81 -14.72 -16.59 19.95
CA PHE A 81 -13.41 -15.98 19.82
C PHE A 81 -12.32 -17.02 19.57
N ASN A 82 -12.33 -18.12 20.33
CA ASN A 82 -11.36 -19.21 20.19
C ASN A 82 -11.52 -20.01 18.90
N SER A 83 -12.68 -19.96 18.25
CA SER A 83 -12.90 -20.57 16.93
C SER A 83 -12.23 -19.82 15.78
N PHE A 84 -11.86 -18.56 15.98
CA PHE A 84 -11.18 -17.79 14.93
C PHE A 84 -9.73 -18.23 14.72
N PRO A 85 -9.22 -18.10 13.47
CA PRO A 85 -7.79 -18.26 13.21
C PRO A 85 -6.96 -17.31 14.09
N LYS A 86 -5.78 -17.75 14.53
CA LYS A 86 -4.91 -17.01 15.45
C LYS A 86 -4.67 -15.56 15.01
N TRP A 87 -4.42 -15.34 13.71
CA TRP A 87 -4.21 -13.99 13.18
C TRP A 87 -5.41 -13.07 13.41
N LYS A 88 -6.65 -13.58 13.32
CA LYS A 88 -7.86 -12.79 13.56
C LYS A 88 -8.02 -12.46 15.04
N GLN A 89 -7.76 -13.41 15.92
CA GLN A 89 -7.73 -13.18 17.37
C GLN A 89 -6.74 -12.08 17.74
N ASP A 90 -5.53 -12.15 17.18
CA ASP A 90 -4.47 -11.16 17.40
C ASP A 90 -4.88 -9.76 16.90
N TYR A 91 -5.56 -9.67 15.75
CA TYR A 91 -6.03 -8.40 15.20
C TYR A 91 -7.10 -7.76 16.09
N ILE A 92 -8.07 -8.54 16.53
CA ILE A 92 -9.13 -8.08 17.44
C ILE A 92 -8.52 -7.61 18.75
N THR A 93 -7.64 -8.42 19.35
CA THR A 93 -7.04 -8.11 20.65
C THR A 93 -6.16 -6.86 20.59
N LYS A 94 -5.31 -6.74 19.58
CA LYS A 94 -4.39 -5.60 19.44
C LYS A 94 -5.09 -4.27 19.15
N ASN A 95 -6.21 -4.32 18.43
CA ASN A 95 -6.95 -3.10 18.07
C ASN A 95 -7.96 -2.67 19.14
N LYS A 96 -8.30 -3.56 20.09
CA LYS A 96 -9.30 -3.29 21.12
C LYS A 96 -9.07 -1.98 21.92
N PRO A 97 -7.85 -1.67 22.39
CA PRO A 97 -7.60 -0.42 23.10
C PRO A 97 -7.88 0.82 22.27
N LEU A 98 -7.43 0.85 21.01
CA LEU A 98 -7.66 1.98 20.10
C LEU A 98 -9.15 2.16 19.80
N ILE A 99 -9.86 1.07 19.52
CA ILE A 99 -11.31 1.09 19.26
C ILE A 99 -12.08 1.55 20.50
N GLN A 100 -11.67 1.16 21.69
CA GLN A 100 -12.31 1.61 22.93
C GLN A 100 -12.09 3.10 23.18
N LYS A 101 -10.86 3.59 22.96
CA LYS A 101 -10.48 4.99 23.14
C LYS A 101 -11.27 5.92 22.21
N TYR A 102 -11.46 5.53 20.95
CA TYR A 102 -12.14 6.31 19.91
C TYR A 102 -13.47 5.72 19.49
N ARG A 103 -14.16 5.08 20.43
CA ARG A 103 -15.43 4.36 20.15
C ARG A 103 -16.50 5.24 19.47
N PRO A 104 -16.74 6.49 19.89
CA PRO A 104 -17.73 7.35 19.22
C PRO A 104 -17.40 7.58 17.73
N GLN A 105 -16.15 7.89 17.40
CA GLN A 105 -15.71 8.14 16.04
C GLN A 105 -15.83 6.91 15.14
N PHE A 106 -15.42 5.75 15.67
CA PHE A 106 -15.57 4.49 14.95
C PHE A 106 -17.04 4.09 14.72
N LEU A 107 -17.91 4.30 15.70
CA LEU A 107 -19.34 4.01 15.58
C LEU A 107 -20.03 4.94 14.59
N GLU A 108 -19.75 6.24 14.65
CA GLU A 108 -20.27 7.22 13.71
C GLU A 108 -19.87 6.85 12.28
N TRP A 109 -18.58 6.59 12.05
CA TRP A 109 -18.10 6.17 10.75
C TRP A 109 -18.80 4.89 10.27
N TYR A 110 -18.88 3.87 11.12
CA TYR A 110 -19.50 2.58 10.78
C TYR A 110 -20.96 2.73 10.38
N ASN A 111 -21.74 3.45 11.18
CA ASN A 111 -23.16 3.66 10.94
C ASN A 111 -23.43 4.45 9.65
N ASN A 112 -22.58 5.45 9.35
CA ASN A 112 -22.69 6.26 8.14
C ASN A 112 -22.33 5.49 6.87
N HIS A 113 -21.64 4.36 6.98
CA HIS A 113 -21.15 3.60 5.83
C HIS A 113 -21.71 2.17 5.72
N LEU A 114 -22.74 1.81 6.50
CA LEU A 114 -23.31 0.45 6.51
C LEU A 114 -23.67 -0.06 5.12
N SER A 115 -24.32 0.75 4.28
CA SER A 115 -24.76 0.35 2.95
C SER A 115 -23.59 0.01 2.01
N ILE A 116 -22.48 0.73 2.09
CA ILE A 116 -21.31 0.45 1.26
C ILE A 116 -20.51 -0.74 1.81
N LEU A 117 -20.49 -0.92 3.14
CA LEU A 117 -19.84 -2.06 3.79
C LEU A 117 -20.52 -3.39 3.48
N GLN A 118 -21.85 -3.39 3.35
CA GLN A 118 -22.62 -4.56 2.91
C GLN A 118 -22.27 -4.98 1.49
N LYS A 119 -21.98 -4.01 0.60
CA LYS A 119 -21.60 -4.27 -0.79
C LYS A 119 -20.10 -4.62 -0.92
N ARG A 120 -19.26 -3.99 -0.12
CA ARG A 120 -17.79 -4.10 -0.21
C ARG A 120 -17.17 -4.05 1.19
N GLU A 121 -17.18 -5.18 1.88
CA GLU A 121 -16.62 -5.34 3.23
C GLU A 121 -15.16 -4.84 3.38
N ILE A 122 -14.40 -4.90 2.29
CA ILE A 122 -13.00 -4.44 2.24
C ILE A 122 -12.85 -2.99 2.68
N TYR A 123 -13.86 -2.15 2.47
CA TYR A 123 -13.83 -0.75 2.89
C TYR A 123 -13.92 -0.56 4.41
N GLY A 124 -14.35 -1.58 5.12
CA GLY A 124 -14.34 -1.62 6.58
C GLY A 124 -13.03 -2.09 7.21
N LYS A 125 -11.97 -2.27 6.41
CA LYS A 125 -10.66 -2.76 6.86
C LYS A 125 -9.60 -1.70 6.61
N LEU A 126 -9.09 -1.04 7.64
CA LEU A 126 -8.08 0.02 7.54
C LEU A 126 -6.78 -0.37 8.22
N GLU A 127 -5.67 -0.12 7.52
CA GLU A 127 -4.31 -0.26 8.04
C GLU A 127 -3.49 1.00 7.71
N TRP A 128 -2.94 1.65 8.74
CA TRP A 128 -2.08 2.81 8.59
C TRP A 128 -0.64 2.45 8.88
N GLN A 129 0.16 2.20 7.84
CA GLN A 129 1.56 1.76 7.95
C GLN A 129 2.60 2.88 7.78
N THR A 130 2.19 4.13 7.81
CA THR A 130 3.14 5.25 7.73
C THR A 130 3.87 5.52 9.04
N GLY A 131 3.55 4.78 10.08
CA GLY A 131 3.94 5.01 11.45
C GLY A 131 2.83 5.72 12.23
N ALA A 132 3.20 6.53 13.20
CA ALA A 132 2.24 7.29 13.99
C ALA A 132 1.51 8.34 13.15
N ILE A 133 0.23 8.54 13.42
CA ILE A 133 -0.54 9.65 12.88
C ILE A 133 0.06 10.95 13.42
N LYS A 134 0.31 11.91 12.54
CA LYS A 134 0.90 13.21 12.85
C LYS A 134 -0.11 14.31 12.65
N ASP A 135 0.17 15.45 13.30
CA ASP A 135 -0.61 16.66 13.08
C ASP A 135 -0.61 17.06 11.61
N ASN A 136 -1.77 17.45 11.09
CA ASN A 136 -1.99 17.82 9.69
C ASN A 136 -1.61 16.74 8.64
N ASP A 137 -1.37 15.50 9.05
CA ASP A 137 -1.18 14.43 8.11
C ASP A 137 -2.53 13.97 7.52
N SER A 138 -2.46 13.43 6.29
CA SER A 138 -3.63 12.92 5.57
C SER A 138 -3.26 11.64 4.87
N ILE A 139 -4.22 10.72 4.76
CA ILE A 139 -4.03 9.51 3.93
C ILE A 139 -3.69 9.88 2.49
N PHE A 140 -4.14 11.04 2.01
CA PHE A 140 -3.88 11.54 0.67
C PHE A 140 -2.46 12.10 0.47
N ASN A 141 -1.67 12.28 1.54
CA ASN A 141 -0.23 12.57 1.42
C ASN A 141 0.60 11.32 1.09
N HIS A 142 -0.05 10.16 1.02
CA HIS A 142 0.58 8.85 0.94
C HIS A 142 0.10 8.03 -0.26
N PHE A 143 0.74 6.87 -0.48
CA PHE A 143 0.21 5.86 -1.37
C PHE A 143 -0.83 5.00 -0.64
N ILE A 144 -1.96 4.77 -1.29
CA ILE A 144 -3.07 3.99 -0.77
C ILE A 144 -3.23 2.74 -1.64
N GLN A 145 -3.38 1.58 -1.03
CA GLN A 145 -3.71 0.33 -1.72
C GLN A 145 -5.01 -0.25 -1.15
N ILE A 146 -5.95 -0.56 -2.03
CA ILE A 146 -7.16 -1.29 -1.68
C ILE A 146 -6.91 -2.76 -2.01
N ARG A 147 -6.79 -3.59 -0.96
CA ARG A 147 -6.46 -5.01 -1.07
C ARG A 147 -7.58 -5.84 -0.43
N GLN A 148 -7.61 -7.15 -0.69
CA GLN A 148 -8.58 -8.03 -0.02
C GLN A 148 -8.46 -7.99 1.51
N SER A 149 -7.23 -7.77 2.02
CA SER A 149 -6.98 -7.59 3.45
C SER A 149 -7.31 -6.19 3.99
N GLY A 150 -7.75 -5.26 3.15
CA GLY A 150 -8.16 -3.91 3.56
C GLY A 150 -7.42 -2.78 2.86
N ILE A 151 -7.76 -1.56 3.28
CA ILE A 151 -7.16 -0.32 2.79
C ILE A 151 -5.85 -0.11 3.55
N ARG A 152 -4.77 -0.03 2.80
CA ARG A 152 -3.43 0.14 3.35
C ARG A 152 -2.85 1.48 2.92
N VAL A 153 -2.44 2.28 3.90
CA VAL A 153 -1.75 3.56 3.69
C VAL A 153 -0.27 3.39 3.96
N LYS A 154 0.58 3.77 2.98
CA LYS A 154 2.04 3.69 3.09
C LYS A 154 2.69 5.05 2.94
N LYS A 155 3.86 5.23 3.57
CA LYS A 155 4.65 6.48 3.48
C LYS A 155 4.80 6.95 2.04
N GLY A 156 4.59 8.25 1.81
CA GLY A 156 4.61 8.85 0.49
C GLY A 156 5.97 8.85 -0.23
N HIS A 157 7.07 8.52 0.46
CA HIS A 157 8.41 8.43 -0.11
C HIS A 157 8.86 6.99 -0.43
N TYR A 158 7.97 6.00 -0.23
CA TYR A 158 8.18 4.61 -0.64
C TYR A 158 7.06 4.16 -1.55
N PHE A 159 7.41 3.71 -2.74
CA PHE A 159 6.42 3.13 -3.62
C PHE A 159 6.04 1.71 -3.13
N PRO A 160 4.74 1.41 -3.04
CA PRO A 160 4.30 0.05 -2.69
C PRO A 160 4.74 -0.95 -3.74
N THR A 161 5.14 -2.15 -3.32
CA THR A 161 5.51 -3.22 -4.24
C THR A 161 4.37 -3.51 -5.20
N LEU A 162 4.66 -3.51 -6.49
CA LEU A 162 3.74 -4.00 -7.51
C LEU A 162 3.61 -5.51 -7.39
N VAL A 163 2.40 -5.99 -7.57
CA VAL A 163 2.07 -7.42 -7.53
C VAL A 163 1.27 -7.79 -8.77
N ALA A 164 1.35 -9.05 -9.19
CA ALA A 164 0.67 -9.56 -10.39
C ALA A 164 -0.87 -9.59 -10.32
N ILE A 165 -1.44 -9.16 -9.20
CA ILE A 165 -2.88 -9.05 -8.97
C ILE A 165 -3.31 -7.57 -8.98
N SER A 166 -4.58 -7.31 -9.27
CA SER A 166 -5.14 -5.95 -9.40
C SER A 166 -5.20 -5.20 -8.06
N GLN A 167 -4.04 -4.85 -7.51
CA GLN A 167 -3.88 -4.04 -6.31
C GLN A 167 -3.03 -2.80 -6.64
N ILE A 168 -3.45 -2.08 -7.68
CA ILE A 168 -2.73 -0.91 -8.18
C ILE A 168 -2.74 0.18 -7.09
N PRO A 169 -1.57 0.76 -6.75
CA PRO A 169 -1.50 1.85 -5.81
C PRO A 169 -2.25 3.09 -6.31
N ILE A 170 -2.93 3.75 -5.38
CA ILE A 170 -3.51 5.08 -5.57
C ILE A 170 -2.45 6.10 -5.15
N TYR A 171 -2.15 7.06 -6.00
CA TYR A 171 -1.41 8.25 -5.65
C TYR A 171 -2.36 9.24 -4.97
N GLY A 172 -2.25 9.33 -3.65
CA GLY A 172 -3.24 10.02 -2.84
C GLY A 172 -3.40 11.50 -3.20
N LYS A 173 -2.30 12.21 -3.49
CA LYS A 173 -2.32 13.64 -3.81
C LYS A 173 -3.24 13.99 -4.98
N GLU A 174 -3.27 13.14 -6.02
CA GLU A 174 -4.09 13.32 -7.21
C GLU A 174 -5.33 12.42 -7.21
N LYS A 175 -5.55 11.65 -6.15
CA LYS A 175 -6.73 10.78 -5.97
C LYS A 175 -6.97 9.85 -7.17
N ARG A 176 -5.89 9.27 -7.69
CA ARG A 176 -5.94 8.39 -8.87
C ARG A 176 -5.02 7.19 -8.75
N TYR A 177 -5.31 6.16 -9.52
CA TYR A 177 -4.42 5.03 -9.69
C TYR A 177 -3.18 5.42 -10.49
N ILE A 178 -2.03 4.85 -10.16
CA ILE A 178 -0.81 4.95 -10.96
C ILE A 178 -1.05 4.24 -12.30
N THR A 179 -0.68 4.90 -13.42
CA THR A 179 -0.86 4.34 -14.76
C THR A 179 0.11 3.20 -15.06
N PRO A 180 -0.14 2.32 -16.05
CA PRO A 180 0.83 1.32 -16.48
C PRO A 180 2.18 1.92 -16.91
N ARG A 181 2.17 3.09 -17.56
CA ARG A 181 3.40 3.77 -17.98
C ARG A 181 4.21 4.26 -16.78
N GLU A 182 3.57 4.87 -15.81
CA GLU A 182 4.19 5.28 -14.56
C GLU A 182 4.75 4.08 -13.78
N CYS A 183 4.01 2.96 -13.73
CA CYS A 183 4.52 1.72 -13.15
C CYS A 183 5.79 1.21 -13.86
N ALA A 184 5.84 1.30 -15.18
CA ALA A 184 7.02 0.91 -15.97
C ALA A 184 8.23 1.81 -15.64
N ARG A 185 8.04 3.13 -15.58
CA ARG A 185 9.10 4.08 -15.18
C ARG A 185 9.63 3.79 -13.78
N LEU A 186 8.73 3.56 -12.82
CA LEU A 186 9.09 3.21 -11.44
C LEU A 186 9.89 1.91 -11.34
N GLN A 187 9.76 1.02 -12.33
CA GLN A 187 10.56 -0.19 -12.47
C GLN A 187 11.75 -0.03 -13.42
N SER A 188 12.06 1.20 -13.81
CA SER A 188 13.20 1.56 -14.67
C SER A 188 13.13 0.95 -16.09
N PHE A 189 11.91 0.68 -16.58
CA PHE A 189 11.76 0.37 -18.00
C PHE A 189 11.90 1.66 -18.83
N PRO A 190 12.50 1.61 -20.02
CA PRO A 190 12.62 2.77 -20.88
C PRO A 190 11.27 3.19 -21.48
N GLU A 191 11.14 4.46 -21.88
CA GLU A 191 9.91 4.96 -22.51
C GLU A 191 9.54 4.21 -23.79
N THR A 192 10.54 3.68 -24.50
CA THR A 192 10.35 2.86 -25.71
C THR A 192 9.77 1.48 -25.43
N PHE A 193 9.71 1.05 -24.15
CA PHE A 193 9.14 -0.25 -23.80
C PHE A 193 7.66 -0.29 -24.13
N LYS A 194 7.26 -1.23 -24.98
CA LYS A 194 5.88 -1.41 -25.44
C LYS A 194 5.06 -2.10 -24.36
N LEU A 195 4.08 -1.40 -23.84
CA LEU A 195 3.07 -1.95 -22.94
C LEU A 195 1.92 -2.56 -23.74
N SER A 196 1.20 -3.51 -23.14
CA SER A 196 -0.05 -4.00 -23.72
C SER A 196 -1.09 -2.86 -23.76
N PRO A 197 -1.94 -2.78 -24.80
CA PRO A 197 -3.09 -1.87 -24.80
C PRO A 197 -4.13 -2.22 -23.71
N ASP A 198 -4.11 -3.43 -23.18
CA ASP A 198 -4.91 -3.86 -22.03
C ASP A 198 -4.15 -3.54 -20.73
N ASP A 199 -4.65 -2.59 -19.96
CA ASP A 199 -4.06 -2.18 -18.69
C ASP A 199 -3.90 -3.34 -17.70
N LYS A 200 -4.87 -4.26 -17.64
CA LYS A 200 -4.81 -5.41 -16.72
C LYS A 200 -3.64 -6.32 -17.06
N LYS A 201 -3.39 -6.52 -18.35
CA LYS A 201 -2.22 -7.30 -18.81
C LYS A 201 -0.92 -6.56 -18.48
N SER A 202 -0.87 -5.25 -18.72
CA SER A 202 0.29 -4.43 -18.42
C SER A 202 0.62 -4.43 -16.92
N TYR A 203 -0.36 -4.22 -16.05
CA TYR A 203 -0.14 -4.30 -14.60
C TYR A 203 0.32 -5.69 -14.15
N LYS A 204 -0.27 -6.76 -14.71
CA LYS A 204 0.14 -8.13 -14.40
C LYS A 204 1.58 -8.40 -14.83
N GLN A 205 1.96 -7.96 -16.03
CA GLN A 205 3.33 -8.10 -16.54
C GLN A 205 4.33 -7.34 -15.67
N LEU A 206 4.03 -6.09 -15.33
CA LEU A 206 4.87 -5.26 -14.47
C LEU A 206 4.94 -5.79 -13.03
N GLY A 207 3.85 -6.36 -12.51
CA GLY A 207 3.83 -7.01 -11.21
C GLY A 207 4.64 -8.30 -11.13
N ASN A 208 4.83 -9.00 -12.27
CA ASN A 208 5.70 -10.18 -12.39
C ASN A 208 7.15 -9.82 -12.73
N SER A 209 7.40 -8.58 -13.11
CA SER A 209 8.74 -8.14 -13.50
C SER A 209 9.59 -7.74 -12.30
N VAL A 210 10.88 -7.62 -12.54
CA VAL A 210 11.86 -7.11 -11.58
C VAL A 210 12.33 -5.73 -12.04
N ASN A 211 12.70 -4.86 -11.13
CA ASN A 211 13.24 -3.54 -11.47
C ASN A 211 14.50 -3.67 -12.33
N VAL A 212 14.47 -3.09 -13.54
CA VAL A 212 15.53 -3.23 -14.55
C VAL A 212 16.87 -2.72 -14.03
N HIS A 213 16.88 -1.57 -13.36
CA HIS A 213 18.10 -0.99 -12.82
C HIS A 213 18.73 -1.86 -11.72
N ASN A 214 17.90 -2.46 -10.86
CA ASN A 214 18.39 -3.36 -9.82
C ASN A 214 19.05 -4.61 -10.42
N VAL A 215 18.41 -5.21 -11.43
CA VAL A 215 18.96 -6.38 -12.14
C VAL A 215 20.28 -6.02 -12.82
N TYR A 216 20.32 -4.89 -13.53
CA TYR A 216 21.53 -4.39 -14.18
C TYR A 216 22.67 -4.19 -13.16
N THR A 217 22.38 -3.56 -12.01
CA THR A 217 23.38 -3.31 -10.96
C THR A 217 23.95 -4.61 -10.41
N VAL A 218 23.09 -5.58 -10.11
CA VAL A 218 23.53 -6.89 -9.61
C VAL A 218 24.40 -7.62 -10.63
N ILE A 219 23.92 -7.73 -11.87
CA ILE A 219 24.66 -8.44 -12.93
C ILE A 219 26.00 -7.74 -13.20
N SER A 220 26.00 -6.41 -13.35
CA SER A 220 27.24 -5.65 -13.61
C SER A 220 28.26 -5.78 -12.47
N SER A 221 27.80 -5.77 -11.22
CA SER A 221 28.66 -5.98 -10.06
C SER A 221 29.25 -7.41 -10.04
N THR A 222 28.41 -8.39 -10.34
CA THR A 222 28.83 -9.80 -10.42
C THR A 222 29.89 -9.98 -11.53
N LEU A 223 29.63 -9.49 -12.73
CA LEU A 223 30.56 -9.63 -13.85
C LEU A 223 31.92 -8.94 -13.57
N LYS A 224 31.91 -7.73 -13.00
CA LYS A 224 33.16 -7.04 -12.61
C LYS A 224 33.99 -7.85 -11.63
N ASN A 225 33.35 -8.54 -10.70
CA ASN A 225 34.05 -9.34 -9.69
C ASN A 225 34.58 -10.69 -10.23
N TYR A 226 33.96 -11.21 -11.31
CA TYR A 226 34.37 -12.49 -11.91
C TYR A 226 35.23 -12.34 -13.17
N MET A 227 35.26 -11.16 -13.83
CA MET A 227 36.04 -10.94 -15.04
C MET A 227 37.39 -10.25 -14.78
N VAL A 228 37.71 -9.96 -13.50
CA VAL A 228 39.07 -9.55 -13.10
C VAL A 228 39.86 -10.80 -12.74
N VAL A 229 40.27 -11.55 -13.75
CA VAL A 229 41.30 -12.58 -13.68
C VAL A 229 42.41 -12.18 -14.66
#